data_cb5be2b583f27b8b3ccee4176c127309
#
_entry.id   cb5be2b583f27b8b3ccee4176c127309
#
_cell.length_a   1.000
_cell.length_b   1.000
_cell.length_c   1.000
_cell.angle_alpha   90.00
_cell.angle_beta   90.00
_cell.angle_gamma   90.00
#
_symmetry.space_group_name_H-M   'P 1'
#
loop_
_entity.id
_entity.type
_entity.pdbx_description
1 polymer ?
#
loop_
_entity_poly.entity_id
_entity_poly.type
_entity_poly.pdbx_seq_one_letter_code
_entity_poly.pdbx_strand_id
1 'polypeptide(L)'
;MKHLHTLLAVAALFTAWPCAQALADESVVVQDPYIDLHSGPGRGYPVTQVVERGGSVELLRQRTDWIKVRTDRGREGWVHRDQLERTLTGEGEEVKLAGPAPDARTSHRWEISAGAGDFDGADTIMVSGAWLMTDSMYLRADVSQLLGDYSNGWLGTAGIGVIPFPSWRVSPFVTIGGGVVWVDPNATLVQSPHRSSSVAYAGAGLRGYLSDRFLLQAEYREYLVILDTNDNEVISQWTVGFTHFF
;
A
#
# COMPACT_ATOMS: atom_id res chain seq x y z
N MET A 1 34.47 -1.18 -4.23
CA MET A 1 34.00 -2.56 -4.38
C MET A 1 33.27 -3.14 -3.12
N LYS A 2 33.28 -2.44 -1.97
CA LYS A 2 32.63 -2.92 -0.73
C LYS A 2 31.14 -2.54 -0.63
N HIS A 3 30.64 -1.60 -1.44
CA HIS A 3 29.25 -1.11 -1.37
C HIS A 3 28.27 -1.87 -2.26
N LEU A 4 28.76 -2.70 -3.19
CA LEU A 4 27.92 -3.49 -4.10
C LEU A 4 27.23 -4.69 -3.41
N HIS A 5 27.82 -5.19 -2.33
CA HIS A 5 27.27 -6.35 -1.60
C HIS A 5 26.12 -5.98 -0.65
N THR A 6 26.03 -4.72 -0.21
CA THR A 6 24.97 -4.26 0.71
C THR A 6 23.64 -4.03 -0.03
N LEU A 7 23.68 -3.61 -1.29
CA LEU A 7 22.48 -3.43 -2.12
C LEU A 7 21.84 -4.75 -2.54
N LEU A 8 22.63 -5.82 -2.71
CA LEU A 8 22.10 -7.16 -3.04
C LEU A 8 21.39 -7.84 -1.86
N ALA A 9 21.72 -7.50 -0.63
CA ALA A 9 21.11 -8.09 0.56
C ALA A 9 19.67 -7.54 0.81
N VAL A 10 19.38 -6.31 0.41
CA VAL A 10 18.03 -5.71 0.56
C VAL A 10 17.09 -6.23 -0.54
N ALA A 11 17.59 -6.51 -1.75
CA ALA A 11 16.79 -7.05 -2.84
C ALA A 11 16.35 -8.52 -2.61
N ALA A 12 17.10 -9.29 -1.80
CA ALA A 12 16.80 -10.69 -1.55
C ALA A 12 15.64 -10.94 -0.55
N LEU A 13 15.23 -9.93 0.21
CA LEU A 13 14.12 -10.04 1.17
C LEU A 13 12.73 -9.95 0.53
N PHE A 14 12.63 -9.54 -0.74
CA PHE A 14 11.35 -9.37 -1.44
C PHE A 14 10.90 -10.58 -2.26
N THR A 15 11.68 -11.66 -2.34
CA THR A 15 11.40 -12.78 -3.27
C THR A 15 10.64 -13.96 -2.67
N ALA A 16 10.16 -13.91 -1.44
CA ALA A 16 9.53 -15.05 -0.80
C ALA A 16 8.15 -14.75 -0.22
N TRP A 17 7.15 -14.44 -1.08
CA TRP A 17 5.76 -14.60 -0.66
C TRP A 17 4.86 -15.02 -1.82
N PRO A 18 4.70 -16.31 -2.07
CA PRO A 18 3.56 -16.80 -2.83
C PRO A 18 2.42 -17.08 -1.85
N CYS A 19 1.59 -16.09 -1.55
CA CYS A 19 0.29 -16.40 -0.97
C CYS A 19 -0.78 -16.17 -2.03
N ALA A 20 -0.91 -17.14 -2.94
CA ALA A 20 -2.16 -17.34 -3.65
C ALA A 20 -3.15 -17.88 -2.61
N GLN A 21 -4.00 -17.01 -2.06
CA GLN A 21 -5.18 -17.46 -1.33
C GLN A 21 -6.10 -18.11 -2.35
N ALA A 22 -6.06 -19.45 -2.39
CA ALA A 22 -7.14 -20.23 -2.94
C ALA A 22 -8.36 -19.91 -2.07
N LEU A 23 -9.42 -19.37 -2.67
CA LEU A 23 -10.74 -19.40 -2.05
C LEU A 23 -11.02 -20.87 -1.77
N ALA A 24 -11.28 -21.24 -0.53
CA ALA A 24 -11.72 -22.59 -0.20
C ALA A 24 -12.96 -22.88 -1.06
N ASP A 25 -13.14 -24.12 -1.49
CA ASP A 25 -14.26 -24.69 -2.27
C ASP A 25 -15.62 -24.27 -1.66
N GLU A 26 -16.02 -23.03 -1.84
CA GLU A 26 -17.27 -22.47 -1.35
C GLU A 26 -18.27 -22.51 -2.49
N SER A 27 -19.23 -23.43 -2.41
CA SER A 27 -20.32 -23.49 -3.37
C SER A 27 -21.48 -22.60 -2.91
N VAL A 28 -21.96 -21.76 -3.81
CA VAL A 28 -23.09 -20.86 -3.58
C VAL A 28 -24.24 -21.17 -4.50
N VAL A 29 -25.48 -20.95 -4.03
CA VAL A 29 -26.72 -21.19 -4.79
C VAL A 29 -27.27 -19.85 -5.28
N VAL A 30 -27.53 -19.75 -6.57
CA VAL A 30 -28.08 -18.56 -7.23
C VAL A 30 -29.49 -18.30 -6.74
N GLN A 31 -29.72 -17.12 -6.11
CA GLN A 31 -31.03 -16.66 -5.63
C GLN A 31 -31.68 -15.67 -6.59
N ASP A 32 -30.92 -14.89 -7.32
CA ASP A 32 -31.41 -14.02 -8.39
C ASP A 32 -32.05 -14.87 -9.51
N PRO A 33 -32.91 -14.29 -10.35
CA PRO A 33 -33.50 -15.01 -11.48
C PRO A 33 -32.45 -15.68 -12.37
N TYR A 34 -31.30 -15.01 -12.53
CA TYR A 34 -30.13 -15.55 -13.22
C TYR A 34 -28.88 -14.72 -12.90
N ILE A 35 -27.70 -15.29 -13.12
CA ILE A 35 -26.42 -14.61 -13.13
C ILE A 35 -25.74 -14.80 -14.50
N ASP A 36 -25.06 -13.78 -14.98
CA ASP A 36 -24.35 -13.76 -16.26
C ASP A 36 -22.89 -14.17 -16.10
N LEU A 37 -22.47 -15.19 -16.81
CA LEU A 37 -21.08 -15.63 -16.89
C LEU A 37 -20.39 -15.00 -18.11
N HIS A 38 -19.42 -14.15 -17.86
CA HIS A 38 -18.60 -13.51 -18.89
C HIS A 38 -17.35 -14.33 -19.20
N SER A 39 -16.81 -14.20 -20.43
CA SER A 39 -15.57 -14.89 -20.83
C SER A 39 -14.32 -14.32 -20.14
N GLY A 40 -14.39 -13.16 -19.52
CA GLY A 40 -13.29 -12.50 -18.84
C GLY A 40 -13.75 -11.50 -17.77
N PRO A 41 -12.82 -11.02 -16.91
CA PRO A 41 -13.12 -10.15 -15.78
C PRO A 41 -13.34 -8.70 -16.21
N GLY A 42 -14.50 -8.39 -16.75
CA GLY A 42 -14.86 -7.04 -17.17
C GLY A 42 -16.16 -6.98 -17.97
N ARG A 43 -16.85 -5.83 -17.92
CA ARG A 43 -18.12 -5.60 -18.62
C ARG A 43 -18.01 -5.65 -20.15
N GLY A 44 -16.80 -5.45 -20.68
CA GLY A 44 -16.55 -5.53 -22.13
C GLY A 44 -16.40 -6.95 -22.68
N TYR A 45 -16.32 -7.96 -21.81
CA TYR A 45 -16.26 -9.36 -22.23
C TYR A 45 -17.67 -9.90 -22.47
N PRO A 46 -17.89 -10.67 -23.56
CA PRO A 46 -19.22 -11.21 -23.88
C PRO A 46 -19.70 -12.19 -22.80
N VAL A 47 -21.01 -12.20 -22.58
CA VAL A 47 -21.69 -13.23 -21.79
C VAL A 47 -21.67 -14.53 -22.57
N THR A 48 -21.11 -15.58 -21.98
CA THR A 48 -20.96 -16.89 -22.60
C THR A 48 -21.99 -17.89 -22.11
N GLN A 49 -22.52 -17.66 -20.91
CA GLN A 49 -23.46 -18.55 -20.26
C GLN A 49 -24.29 -17.79 -19.21
N VAL A 50 -25.45 -18.30 -18.90
CA VAL A 50 -26.33 -17.85 -17.83
C VAL A 50 -26.57 -19.02 -16.88
N VAL A 51 -26.54 -18.74 -15.58
CA VAL A 51 -26.93 -19.70 -14.53
C VAL A 51 -28.25 -19.23 -13.93
N GLU A 52 -29.27 -20.04 -14.03
CA GLU A 52 -30.60 -19.73 -13.54
C GLU A 52 -30.69 -19.92 -12.01
N ARG A 53 -31.74 -19.38 -11.40
CA ARG A 53 -32.04 -19.52 -9.99
C ARG A 53 -32.02 -20.99 -9.56
N GLY A 54 -31.41 -21.27 -8.41
CA GLY A 54 -31.22 -22.62 -7.89
C GLY A 54 -30.03 -23.36 -8.47
N GLY A 55 -29.35 -22.82 -9.49
CA GLY A 55 -28.08 -23.35 -9.96
C GLY A 55 -26.97 -23.14 -8.92
N SER A 56 -26.07 -24.12 -8.79
CA SER A 56 -24.92 -24.02 -7.90
C SER A 56 -23.67 -23.61 -8.67
N VAL A 57 -22.88 -22.72 -8.08
CA VAL A 57 -21.59 -22.31 -8.60
C VAL A 57 -20.52 -22.36 -7.52
N GLU A 58 -19.36 -22.88 -7.87
CA GLU A 58 -18.17 -22.95 -7.02
C GLU A 58 -17.30 -21.72 -7.25
N LEU A 59 -16.87 -21.04 -6.19
CA LEU A 59 -16.03 -19.86 -6.27
C LEU A 59 -14.56 -20.27 -6.42
N LEU A 60 -13.91 -19.93 -7.54
CA LEU A 60 -12.53 -20.34 -7.82
C LEU A 60 -11.50 -19.31 -7.45
N ARG A 61 -11.67 -18.06 -7.92
CA ARG A 61 -10.77 -16.96 -7.62
C ARG A 61 -11.41 -15.62 -7.94
N GLN A 62 -10.94 -14.59 -7.28
CA GLN A 62 -11.36 -13.21 -7.49
C GLN A 62 -10.30 -12.39 -8.23
N ARG A 63 -10.77 -11.46 -9.06
CA ARG A 63 -9.95 -10.45 -9.70
C ARG A 63 -10.72 -9.13 -9.76
N THR A 64 -10.37 -8.18 -8.90
CA THR A 64 -11.15 -6.93 -8.70
C THR A 64 -12.62 -7.23 -8.33
N ASP A 65 -13.58 -6.67 -9.03
CA ASP A 65 -15.01 -6.86 -8.82
C ASP A 65 -15.58 -8.06 -9.60
N TRP A 66 -14.71 -8.94 -10.13
CA TRP A 66 -15.08 -10.12 -10.91
C TRP A 66 -14.60 -11.39 -10.23
N ILE A 67 -15.49 -12.34 -10.11
CA ILE A 67 -15.23 -13.62 -9.49
C ILE A 67 -15.32 -14.71 -10.55
N LYS A 68 -14.25 -15.50 -10.68
CA LYS A 68 -14.25 -16.68 -11.52
C LYS A 68 -14.98 -17.79 -10.81
N VAL A 69 -16.02 -18.31 -11.44
CA VAL A 69 -16.85 -19.38 -10.90
C VAL A 69 -16.85 -20.57 -11.83
N ARG A 70 -17.14 -21.75 -11.26
CA ARG A 70 -17.37 -22.97 -12.00
C ARG A 70 -18.79 -23.44 -11.71
N THR A 71 -19.56 -23.74 -12.76
CA THR A 71 -20.91 -24.27 -12.64
C THR A 71 -20.87 -25.76 -12.32
N ASP A 72 -21.98 -26.31 -11.84
CA ASP A 72 -22.22 -27.76 -11.64
C ASP A 72 -21.91 -28.62 -12.89
N ARG A 73 -22.00 -28.02 -14.06
CA ARG A 73 -21.66 -28.66 -15.37
C ARG A 73 -20.18 -28.52 -15.75
N GLY A 74 -19.32 -28.03 -14.85
CA GLY A 74 -17.89 -27.86 -15.05
C GLY A 74 -17.49 -26.72 -15.96
N ARG A 75 -18.40 -25.83 -16.34
CA ARG A 75 -18.09 -24.65 -17.15
C ARG A 75 -17.61 -23.51 -16.27
N GLU A 76 -16.59 -22.81 -16.71
CA GLU A 76 -16.02 -21.68 -16.00
C GLU A 76 -16.38 -20.35 -16.68
N GLY A 77 -16.61 -19.32 -15.87
CA GLY A 77 -16.87 -17.97 -16.35
C GLY A 77 -16.62 -16.93 -15.26
N TRP A 78 -16.77 -15.67 -15.59
CA TRP A 78 -16.60 -14.57 -14.67
C TRP A 78 -17.94 -13.90 -14.39
N VAL A 79 -18.25 -13.71 -13.12
CA VAL A 79 -19.48 -13.05 -12.64
C VAL A 79 -19.10 -11.79 -11.91
N HIS A 80 -19.88 -10.74 -12.08
CA HIS A 80 -19.70 -9.51 -11.33
C HIS A 80 -20.10 -9.70 -9.87
N ARG A 81 -19.34 -9.12 -8.96
CA ARG A 81 -19.51 -9.25 -7.52
C ARG A 81 -20.95 -8.95 -7.06
N ASP A 82 -21.55 -7.86 -7.56
CA ASP A 82 -22.91 -7.44 -7.19
C ASP A 82 -23.97 -8.51 -7.47
N GLN A 83 -23.75 -9.40 -8.46
CA GLN A 83 -24.66 -10.51 -8.73
C GLN A 83 -24.48 -11.66 -7.75
N LEU A 84 -23.26 -11.86 -7.22
CA LEU A 84 -22.97 -12.90 -6.23
C LEU A 84 -23.29 -12.47 -4.80
N GLU A 85 -23.18 -11.19 -4.45
CA GLU A 85 -23.54 -10.69 -3.12
C GLU A 85 -25.02 -10.90 -2.79
N ARG A 86 -25.86 -11.05 -3.79
CA ARG A 86 -27.30 -11.36 -3.67
C ARG A 86 -27.59 -12.86 -3.69
N THR A 87 -26.58 -13.70 -3.75
CA THR A 87 -26.71 -15.16 -3.66
C THR A 87 -26.57 -15.61 -2.21
N LEU A 88 -27.10 -16.77 -1.88
CA LEU A 88 -26.98 -17.35 -0.54
C LEU A 88 -26.10 -18.60 -0.58
N THR A 89 -25.42 -18.87 0.52
CA THR A 89 -24.77 -20.18 0.73
C THR A 89 -25.80 -21.29 0.74
N GLY A 90 -25.37 -22.56 0.55
CA GLY A 90 -26.26 -23.72 0.64
C GLY A 90 -26.96 -23.84 2.00
N GLU A 91 -26.50 -23.14 3.04
CA GLU A 91 -27.07 -23.07 4.38
C GLU A 91 -28.06 -21.90 4.55
N GLY A 92 -28.23 -21.05 3.53
CA GLY A 92 -29.17 -19.92 3.54
C GLY A 92 -28.62 -18.63 4.17
N GLU A 93 -27.31 -18.57 4.43
CA GLU A 93 -26.64 -17.34 4.87
C GLU A 93 -26.18 -16.51 3.66
N GLU A 94 -26.09 -15.18 3.84
CA GLU A 94 -25.52 -14.30 2.82
C GLU A 94 -24.06 -14.68 2.56
N VAL A 95 -23.69 -14.80 1.27
CA VAL A 95 -22.32 -15.10 0.86
C VAL A 95 -21.42 -13.94 1.27
N LYS A 96 -20.61 -14.14 2.29
CA LYS A 96 -19.48 -13.25 2.59
C LYS A 96 -18.35 -13.53 1.60
N LEU A 97 -18.45 -12.95 0.42
CA LEU A 97 -17.36 -13.03 -0.55
C LEU A 97 -16.10 -12.47 0.09
N ALA A 98 -15.17 -13.36 0.44
CA ALA A 98 -13.84 -13.00 0.90
C ALA A 98 -13.09 -12.35 -0.25
N GLY A 99 -13.13 -11.06 -0.34
CA GLY A 99 -12.41 -10.29 -1.33
C GLY A 99 -12.62 -8.81 -1.07
N PRO A 100 -11.83 -7.91 -1.66
CA PRO A 100 -11.87 -6.52 -1.28
C PRO A 100 -13.28 -5.95 -1.55
N ALA A 101 -14.10 -5.99 -0.50
CA ALA A 101 -15.19 -5.03 -0.38
C ALA A 101 -14.61 -3.64 -0.63
N PRO A 102 -15.41 -2.63 -1.00
CA PRO A 102 -14.96 -1.24 -0.93
C PRO A 102 -14.21 -0.93 0.37
N ASP A 103 -14.50 -1.68 1.44
CA ASP A 103 -13.89 -1.62 2.75
C ASP A 103 -12.52 -2.33 2.86
N ALA A 104 -12.11 -3.16 1.93
CA ALA A 104 -10.78 -3.80 1.99
C ALA A 104 -9.64 -2.78 1.86
N ARG A 105 -9.90 -1.61 1.28
CA ARG A 105 -8.96 -0.48 1.26
C ARG A 105 -8.79 0.14 2.63
N THR A 106 -9.76 -0.01 3.51
CA THR A 106 -9.78 0.54 4.87
C THR A 106 -9.58 -0.55 5.93
N SER A 107 -9.70 -1.83 5.59
CA SER A 107 -9.62 -2.93 6.56
C SER A 107 -8.19 -3.42 6.85
N HIS A 108 -7.20 -3.01 6.05
CA HIS A 108 -5.80 -3.37 6.32
C HIS A 108 -5.25 -2.60 7.52
N ARG A 109 -4.32 -3.20 8.24
CA ARG A 109 -3.71 -2.58 9.42
C ARG A 109 -2.24 -2.26 9.27
N TRP A 110 -1.56 -2.90 8.33
CA TRP A 110 -0.13 -2.72 8.14
C TRP A 110 0.18 -2.28 6.72
N GLU A 111 1.09 -1.33 6.62
CA GLU A 111 1.61 -0.83 5.35
C GLU A 111 3.14 -0.84 5.40
N ILE A 112 3.75 -1.26 4.30
CA ILE A 112 5.19 -1.13 4.07
C ILE A 112 5.38 -0.37 2.78
N SER A 113 6.19 0.69 2.82
CA SER A 113 6.44 1.53 1.66
C SER A 113 7.92 1.61 1.34
N ALA A 114 8.21 1.74 0.06
CA ALA A 114 9.53 2.11 -0.43
C ALA A 114 9.39 3.23 -1.45
N GLY A 115 10.26 4.21 -1.39
CA GLY A 115 10.19 5.38 -2.24
C GLY A 115 11.52 6.07 -2.41
N ALA A 116 11.54 7.03 -3.33
CA ALA A 116 12.67 7.89 -3.60
C ALA A 116 12.19 9.34 -3.75
N GLY A 117 13.10 10.27 -3.62
CA GLY A 117 12.79 11.68 -3.73
C GLY A 117 14.03 12.54 -3.56
N ASP A 118 13.82 13.76 -3.13
CA ASP A 118 14.85 14.75 -2.89
C ASP A 118 14.69 15.37 -1.51
N PHE A 119 15.78 15.57 -0.82
CA PHE A 119 15.88 16.21 0.47
C PHE A 119 16.85 17.41 0.34
N ASP A 120 16.29 18.57 0.00
CA ASP A 120 17.01 19.84 -0.18
C ASP A 120 18.24 19.72 -1.13
N GLY A 121 18.02 19.06 -2.28
CA GLY A 121 19.05 18.82 -3.29
C GLY A 121 19.89 17.55 -3.08
N ALA A 122 19.61 16.75 -2.04
CA ALA A 122 20.21 15.42 -1.89
C ALA A 122 19.20 14.34 -2.30
N ASP A 123 19.61 13.42 -3.17
CA ASP A 123 18.79 12.26 -3.51
C ASP A 123 18.47 11.46 -2.25
N THR A 124 17.23 11.01 -2.12
CA THR A 124 16.81 10.22 -0.97
C THR A 124 16.13 8.91 -1.37
N ILE A 125 16.47 7.85 -0.65
CA ILE A 125 15.77 6.56 -0.72
C ILE A 125 15.17 6.30 0.65
N MET A 126 13.88 5.97 0.69
CA MET A 126 13.12 5.81 1.92
C MET A 126 12.45 4.45 1.99
N VAL A 127 12.46 3.86 3.18
CA VAL A 127 11.61 2.72 3.55
C VAL A 127 10.80 3.12 4.78
N SER A 128 9.51 2.79 4.77
CA SER A 128 8.65 3.09 5.90
C SER A 128 7.71 1.94 6.24
N GLY A 129 7.34 1.87 7.52
CA GLY A 129 6.28 1.02 8.03
C GLY A 129 5.19 1.88 8.66
N ALA A 130 3.94 1.55 8.41
CA ALA A 130 2.81 2.23 9.03
C ALA A 130 1.82 1.22 9.62
N TRP A 131 1.21 1.63 10.72
CA TRP A 131 0.15 0.89 11.40
C TRP A 131 -1.10 1.76 11.48
N LEU A 132 -2.18 1.29 10.86
CA LEU A 132 -3.47 1.97 10.88
C LEU A 132 -4.16 1.70 12.21
N MET A 133 -4.34 2.74 13.02
CA MET A 133 -5.10 2.69 14.27
C MET A 133 -6.60 2.71 13.99
N THR A 134 -6.98 3.49 12.99
CA THR A 134 -8.35 3.61 12.47
C THR A 134 -8.29 3.75 10.94
N ASP A 135 -9.43 3.74 10.27
CA ASP A 135 -9.50 3.94 8.81
C ASP A 135 -8.91 5.29 8.36
N SER A 136 -8.87 6.27 9.26
CA SER A 136 -8.42 7.64 8.98
C SER A 136 -7.13 8.04 9.67
N MET A 137 -6.58 7.23 10.59
CA MET A 137 -5.40 7.59 11.37
C MET A 137 -4.39 6.46 11.41
N TYR A 138 -3.12 6.79 11.24
CA TYR A 138 -2.02 5.83 11.28
C TYR A 138 -0.79 6.37 12.00
N LEU A 139 -0.03 5.45 12.60
CA LEU A 139 1.35 5.68 13.03
C LEU A 139 2.29 5.25 11.93
N ARG A 140 3.36 6.01 11.71
CA ARG A 140 4.36 5.71 10.70
C ARG A 140 5.76 5.91 11.25
N ALA A 141 6.66 5.03 10.85
CA ALA A 141 8.10 5.17 11.05
C ALA A 141 8.82 5.05 9.71
N ASP A 142 9.77 5.94 9.47
CA ASP A 142 10.52 6.02 8.22
C ASP A 142 12.03 5.97 8.52
N VAL A 143 12.75 5.33 7.62
CA VAL A 143 14.21 5.40 7.54
C VAL A 143 14.58 5.80 6.13
N SER A 144 15.31 6.90 5.99
CA SER A 144 15.77 7.42 4.71
C SER A 144 17.29 7.48 4.67
N GLN A 145 17.85 7.10 3.54
CA GLN A 145 19.25 7.35 3.21
C GLN A 145 19.33 8.59 2.34
N LEU A 146 20.15 9.55 2.76
CA LEU A 146 20.42 10.80 2.05
C LEU A 146 21.73 10.65 1.28
N LEU A 147 21.68 10.91 -0.02
CA LEU A 147 22.78 10.74 -0.97
C LEU A 147 23.12 12.10 -1.59
N GLY A 148 23.89 12.91 -0.89
CA GLY A 148 24.32 14.21 -1.37
C GLY A 148 25.72 14.15 -2.01
N ASP A 149 26.03 15.10 -2.88
CA ASP A 149 27.33 15.18 -3.56
C ASP A 149 28.50 15.39 -2.58
N TYR A 150 28.25 16.07 -1.46
CA TYR A 150 29.27 16.45 -0.48
C TYR A 150 29.10 15.77 0.89
N SER A 151 27.97 15.15 1.15
CA SER A 151 27.69 14.47 2.42
C SER A 151 26.67 13.38 2.22
N ASN A 152 26.83 12.27 2.92
CA ASN A 152 25.83 11.23 3.04
C ASN A 152 25.24 11.26 4.43
N GLY A 153 23.99 10.82 4.56
CA GLY A 153 23.33 10.81 5.86
C GLY A 153 22.23 9.78 5.97
N TRP A 154 21.73 9.66 7.18
CA TRP A 154 20.56 8.88 7.51
C TRP A 154 19.56 9.75 8.24
N LEU A 155 18.29 9.58 7.92
CA LEU A 155 17.19 10.26 8.59
C LEU A 155 16.22 9.19 9.09
N GLY A 156 16.02 9.14 10.41
CA GLY A 156 15.02 8.31 11.06
C GLY A 156 13.89 9.17 11.60
N THR A 157 12.65 8.91 11.21
CA THR A 157 11.48 9.68 11.67
C THR A 157 10.36 8.78 12.14
N ALA A 158 9.53 9.31 13.03
CA ALA A 158 8.26 8.70 13.43
C ALA A 158 7.19 9.78 13.58
N GLY A 159 5.94 9.43 13.27
CA GLY A 159 4.87 10.41 13.32
C GLY A 159 3.49 9.80 13.20
N ILE A 160 2.51 10.68 13.21
CA ILE A 160 1.09 10.39 13.05
C ILE A 160 0.62 10.98 11.73
N GLY A 161 -0.18 10.20 10.99
CA GLY A 161 -0.84 10.66 9.78
C GLY A 161 -2.35 10.58 9.88
N VAL A 162 -3.02 11.44 9.14
CA VAL A 162 -4.49 11.50 9.01
C VAL A 162 -4.87 11.47 7.55
N ILE A 163 -5.83 10.60 7.20
CA ILE A 163 -6.42 10.46 5.88
C ILE A 163 -7.89 10.91 5.99
N PRO A 164 -8.23 12.15 5.63
CA PRO A 164 -9.59 12.67 5.80
C PRO A 164 -10.66 11.90 5.01
N PHE A 165 -10.29 11.36 3.86
CA PHE A 165 -11.20 10.69 2.93
C PHE A 165 -10.67 9.31 2.53
N PRO A 166 -10.65 8.32 3.43
CA PRO A 166 -10.03 7.01 3.18
C PRO A 166 -10.72 6.19 2.08
N SER A 167 -12.01 6.44 1.84
CA SER A 167 -12.80 5.75 0.80
C SER A 167 -12.53 6.24 -0.63
N TRP A 168 -11.84 7.36 -0.80
CA TRP A 168 -11.53 7.89 -2.12
C TRP A 168 -10.47 7.05 -2.81
N ARG A 169 -10.56 6.96 -4.13
CA ARG A 169 -9.54 6.28 -4.94
C ARG A 169 -8.20 7.01 -4.89
N VAL A 170 -8.23 8.33 -4.81
CA VAL A 170 -7.08 9.19 -4.55
C VAL A 170 -7.43 10.00 -3.31
N SER A 171 -6.72 9.74 -2.22
CA SER A 171 -6.96 10.33 -0.91
C SER A 171 -5.84 11.29 -0.53
N PRO A 172 -6.14 12.52 -0.13
CA PRO A 172 -5.16 13.38 0.50
C PRO A 172 -4.83 12.84 1.91
N PHE A 173 -3.63 13.13 2.38
CA PHE A 173 -3.25 12.87 3.76
C PHE A 173 -2.33 13.97 4.28
N VAL A 174 -2.27 14.10 5.59
CA VAL A 174 -1.34 14.98 6.30
C VAL A 174 -0.60 14.20 7.36
N THR A 175 0.64 14.60 7.63
CA THR A 175 1.52 13.95 8.61
C THR A 175 2.19 14.99 9.50
N ILE A 176 2.41 14.62 10.74
CA ILE A 176 3.25 15.38 11.68
C ILE A 176 4.09 14.38 12.46
N GLY A 177 5.32 14.79 12.82
CA GLY A 177 6.19 13.91 13.59
C GLY A 177 7.52 14.53 13.90
N GLY A 178 8.45 13.69 14.30
CA GLY A 178 9.82 14.07 14.58
C GLY A 178 10.79 12.92 14.39
N GLY A 179 12.06 13.21 14.55
CA GLY A 179 13.09 12.22 14.34
C GLY A 179 14.49 12.74 14.59
N VAL A 180 15.44 12.05 14.00
CA VAL A 180 16.87 12.38 14.10
C VAL A 180 17.51 12.25 12.74
N VAL A 181 18.31 13.22 12.36
CA VAL A 181 19.18 13.18 11.19
C VAL A 181 20.63 12.97 11.64
N TRP A 182 21.30 12.06 10.98
CA TRP A 182 22.75 11.79 11.13
C TRP A 182 23.43 12.12 9.81
N VAL A 183 24.39 13.03 9.83
CA VAL A 183 25.13 13.47 8.65
C VAL A 183 26.60 13.11 8.81
N ASP A 184 27.13 12.41 7.82
CA ASP A 184 28.56 12.08 7.70
C ASP A 184 29.18 12.97 6.61
N PRO A 185 29.90 14.05 6.99
CA PRO A 185 30.57 14.91 6.01
C PRO A 185 31.76 14.19 5.36
N ASN A 186 31.80 14.18 4.04
CA ASN A 186 32.92 13.62 3.25
C ASN A 186 34.17 14.54 3.20
N ALA A 187 34.34 15.46 4.17
CA ALA A 187 35.43 16.42 4.19
C ALA A 187 36.75 15.75 4.64
N THR A 188 37.75 15.70 3.75
CA THR A 188 39.05 15.05 3.96
C THR A 188 40.04 15.86 4.80
N LEU A 189 39.76 17.11 5.20
CA LEU A 189 40.70 18.03 5.81
C LEU A 189 40.50 18.38 7.28
N VAL A 190 39.31 18.07 7.84
CA VAL A 190 39.04 18.28 9.27
C VAL A 190 38.19 17.11 9.77
N GLN A 191 38.63 16.46 10.84
CA GLN A 191 37.78 15.47 11.56
C GLN A 191 36.56 16.23 12.15
N SER A 192 35.49 16.31 11.38
CA SER A 192 34.21 16.79 11.91
C SER A 192 33.55 15.65 12.69
N PRO A 193 33.20 15.84 13.96
CA PRO A 193 32.50 14.81 14.70
C PRO A 193 31.15 14.50 14.00
N HIS A 194 30.74 13.24 14.03
CA HIS A 194 29.40 12.83 13.60
C HIS A 194 28.37 13.74 14.24
N ARG A 195 27.58 14.39 13.42
CA ARG A 195 26.56 15.35 13.89
C ARG A 195 25.20 14.72 13.80
N SER A 196 24.53 14.60 14.92
CA SER A 196 23.12 14.23 14.98
C SER A 196 22.31 15.44 15.42
N SER A 197 21.20 15.70 14.72
CA SER A 197 20.28 16.80 15.07
C SER A 197 18.86 16.24 15.15
N SER A 198 18.11 16.73 16.11
CA SER A 198 16.69 16.43 16.22
C SER A 198 15.91 17.22 15.17
N VAL A 199 14.89 16.59 14.62
CA VAL A 199 14.01 17.22 13.62
C VAL A 199 12.55 17.06 14.03
N ALA A 200 11.76 18.08 13.76
CA ALA A 200 10.30 18.00 13.75
C ALA A 200 9.83 18.20 12.30
N TYR A 201 8.75 17.56 11.90
CA TYR A 201 8.24 17.74 10.55
C TYR A 201 6.72 17.83 10.48
N ALA A 202 6.25 18.52 9.45
CA ALA A 202 4.88 18.49 8.99
C ALA A 202 4.88 18.21 7.48
N GLY A 203 3.91 17.43 7.03
CA GLY A 203 3.83 17.04 5.63
C GLY A 203 2.40 16.89 5.14
N ALA A 204 2.26 16.91 3.83
CA ALA A 204 1.01 16.63 3.14
C ALA A 204 1.30 15.84 1.86
N GLY A 205 0.34 15.03 1.43
CA GLY A 205 0.52 14.21 0.25
C GLY A 205 -0.77 13.67 -0.32
N LEU A 206 -0.60 12.89 -1.37
CA LEU A 206 -1.67 12.16 -2.03
C LEU A 206 -1.31 10.69 -2.08
N ARG A 207 -2.29 9.83 -1.84
CA ARG A 207 -2.18 8.39 -1.98
C ARG A 207 -3.26 7.87 -2.93
N GLY A 208 -2.87 7.08 -3.93
CA GLY A 208 -3.76 6.53 -4.94
C GLY A 208 -3.68 5.01 -4.98
N TYR A 209 -4.82 4.33 -4.89
CA TYR A 209 -4.88 2.88 -4.96
C TYR A 209 -4.73 2.41 -6.40
N LEU A 210 -3.66 1.62 -6.66
CA LEU A 210 -3.38 1.02 -7.97
C LEU A 210 -4.05 -0.35 -8.11
N SER A 211 -4.07 -1.11 -7.03
CA SER A 211 -4.66 -2.45 -6.96
C SER A 211 -5.12 -2.75 -5.53
N ASP A 212 -5.60 -3.98 -5.32
CA ASP A 212 -6.13 -4.45 -4.03
C ASP A 212 -5.08 -4.55 -2.91
N ARG A 213 -3.80 -4.40 -3.22
CA ARG A 213 -2.70 -4.49 -2.24
C ARG A 213 -1.61 -3.44 -2.43
N PHE A 214 -1.72 -2.61 -3.46
CA PHE A 214 -0.71 -1.62 -3.78
C PHE A 214 -1.32 -0.24 -3.96
N LEU A 215 -0.66 0.75 -3.38
CA LEU A 215 -0.94 2.15 -3.62
C LEU A 215 0.34 2.91 -4.01
N LEU A 216 0.16 3.97 -4.75
CA LEU A 216 1.17 4.97 -5.03
C LEU A 216 0.99 6.13 -4.06
N GLN A 217 2.07 6.65 -3.51
CA GLN A 217 2.05 7.76 -2.58
C GLN A 217 3.05 8.81 -3.02
N ALA A 218 2.64 10.07 -3.01
CA ALA A 218 3.50 11.24 -3.16
C ALA A 218 3.32 12.13 -1.94
N GLU A 219 4.43 12.57 -1.34
CA GLU A 219 4.42 13.35 -0.11
C GLU A 219 5.44 14.48 -0.19
N TYR A 220 5.05 15.63 0.34
CA TYR A 220 5.92 16.77 0.59
C TYR A 220 5.97 17.01 2.10
N ARG A 221 7.18 17.18 2.64
CA ARG A 221 7.43 17.43 4.07
C ARG A 221 8.34 18.65 4.23
N GLU A 222 8.06 19.44 5.26
CA GLU A 222 8.97 20.45 5.78
C GLU A 222 9.50 20.00 7.13
N TYR A 223 10.82 20.04 7.27
CA TYR A 223 11.54 19.67 8.48
C TYR A 223 12.09 20.91 9.13
N LEU A 224 11.84 21.06 10.42
CA LEU A 224 12.51 22.00 11.29
C LEU A 224 13.66 21.28 11.99
N VAL A 225 14.89 21.60 11.62
CA VAL A 225 16.09 21.07 12.26
C VAL A 225 16.37 21.89 13.52
N ILE A 226 16.36 21.22 14.67
CA ILE A 226 16.60 21.84 15.97
C ILE A 226 18.10 21.76 16.24
N LEU A 227 18.78 22.89 16.11
CA LEU A 227 20.19 23.06 16.41
C LEU A 227 20.37 23.66 17.81
N ASP A 228 21.43 23.25 18.51
CA ASP A 228 21.79 23.83 19.83
C ASP A 228 22.14 25.33 19.75
N THR A 229 22.37 25.84 18.58
CA THR A 229 22.62 27.26 18.27
C THR A 229 21.31 27.84 17.75
N ASN A 230 20.86 28.98 18.24
CA ASN A 230 19.55 29.64 18.00
C ASN A 230 19.10 29.84 16.54
N ASP A 231 19.73 29.21 15.56
CA ASP A 231 19.37 29.24 14.14
C ASP A 231 18.74 27.90 13.74
N ASN A 232 17.40 27.85 13.80
CA ASN A 232 16.65 26.72 13.27
C ASN A 232 16.64 26.78 11.74
N GLU A 233 16.91 25.67 11.10
CA GLU A 233 16.92 25.54 9.65
C GLU A 233 15.67 24.79 9.20
N VAL A 234 15.04 25.28 8.13
CA VAL A 234 13.90 24.61 7.50
C VAL A 234 14.37 23.93 6.23
N ILE A 235 14.15 22.63 6.15
CA ILE A 235 14.54 21.78 5.03
C ILE A 235 13.29 21.17 4.42
N SER A 236 13.19 21.18 3.09
CA SER A 236 12.09 20.57 2.37
C SER A 236 12.46 19.20 1.80
N GLN A 237 11.50 18.30 1.77
CA GLN A 237 11.62 17.00 1.14
C GLN A 237 10.37 16.70 0.31
N TRP A 238 10.56 16.15 -0.87
CA TRP A 238 9.48 15.47 -1.58
C TRP A 238 9.85 14.02 -1.85
N THR A 239 8.88 13.14 -1.78
CA THR A 239 9.06 11.71 -2.03
C THR A 239 7.91 11.14 -2.83
N VAL A 240 8.23 10.17 -3.69
CA VAL A 240 7.25 9.33 -4.38
C VAL A 240 7.61 7.88 -4.12
N GLY A 241 6.62 7.07 -3.80
CA GLY A 241 6.86 5.68 -3.45
C GLY A 241 5.66 4.78 -3.64
N PHE A 242 5.94 3.49 -3.60
CA PHE A 242 4.94 2.43 -3.61
C PHE A 242 4.75 1.88 -2.21
N THR A 243 3.51 1.61 -1.86
CA THR A 243 3.12 1.00 -0.59
C THR A 243 2.40 -0.30 -0.86
N HIS A 244 2.82 -1.34 -0.17
CA HIS A 244 2.11 -2.61 -0.05
C HIS A 244 1.40 -2.65 1.29
N PHE A 245 0.12 -3.04 1.31
CA PHE A 245 -0.68 -3.16 2.52
C PHE A 245 -1.26 -4.57 2.69
N PHE A 246 -1.48 -4.99 3.96
CA PHE A 246 -1.92 -6.33 4.36
C PHE A 246 -2.56 -6.37 5.76
#